data_dec5ea6984e3725ea971238716f72fe1
#
_entry.id   dec5ea6984e3725ea971238716f72fe1
#
_cell.length_a   1.000
_cell.length_b   1.000
_cell.length_c   1.000
_cell.angle_alpha   90.00
_cell.angle_beta   90.00
_cell.angle_gamma   90.00
#
_symmetry.space_group_name_H-M   'P 1'
#
loop_
_entity.id
_entity.type
_entity.pdbx_description
1 polymer ?
#
loop_
_entity_poly.entity_id
_entity_poly.type
_entity_poly.pdbx_seq_one_letter_code
_entity_poly.pdbx_strand_id
1 'polypeptide(L)'
;MKKLLTLALLLCTTLLSAQNKSITEWQEIDTLIAQGHYTSAYEKGEELLRKAKRKGDSHAMLKAVYKGRIAAAGYQEEHIEASVKAYQDIIPTLQGVDKSIAYTLLSVALDDYKNRYQWRNEQAKLTKELSPLTITALLGATIDDLTMWSAERFADAKRLCYEAALAEEKALKATKAGDYDLLVKGDTLGLRLRPTLYDVVMHAIIPSNIYLSNAKIKNLLYDHRNQLYGTAEEFISLQLPSDTLSYELWQLGKLQELTRYHAKNTDAAVRAHIDHRRMKAMGYMQGCSDTEVLQGAYIEGLERIAESYSNAPTEQAMFLFKLADYHQPTIYEHSGKETVERELEKAAKMEQYLKRIRQIAPQSEWAKTGEALYKRATHP
;
A
#
# COMPACT_ATOMS: atom_id res chain seq x y z
N MET A 1 36.97 -19.49 -40.34
CA MET A 1 35.87 -18.51 -40.11
C MET A 1 34.46 -19.11 -40.17
N LYS A 2 34.09 -19.93 -41.18
CA LYS A 2 32.73 -20.51 -41.25
C LYS A 2 32.32 -21.39 -40.05
N LYS A 3 33.23 -22.16 -39.43
CA LYS A 3 32.94 -22.99 -38.26
C LYS A 3 32.71 -22.22 -36.96
N LEU A 4 33.31 -21.04 -36.78
CA LEU A 4 33.08 -20.16 -35.63
C LEU A 4 31.75 -19.44 -35.73
N LEU A 5 31.31 -19.06 -36.95
CA LEU A 5 29.99 -18.43 -37.15
C LEU A 5 28.83 -19.41 -36.85
N THR A 6 29.00 -20.70 -37.24
CA THR A 6 27.99 -21.74 -36.98
C THR A 6 27.87 -22.06 -35.49
N LEU A 7 28.98 -22.03 -34.74
CA LEU A 7 28.95 -22.25 -33.26
C LEU A 7 28.32 -21.07 -32.53
N ALA A 8 28.58 -19.82 -32.97
CA ALA A 8 27.95 -18.64 -32.41
C ALA A 8 26.43 -18.58 -32.68
N LEU A 9 25.99 -18.98 -33.89
CA LEU A 9 24.55 -19.09 -34.21
C LEU A 9 23.85 -20.16 -33.37
N LEU A 10 24.50 -21.33 -33.17
CA LEU A 10 23.94 -22.38 -32.32
C LEU A 10 23.84 -21.98 -30.83
N LEU A 11 24.82 -21.24 -30.30
CA LEU A 11 24.79 -20.69 -28.96
C LEU A 11 23.69 -19.62 -28.81
N CYS A 12 23.51 -18.72 -29.79
CA CYS A 12 22.43 -17.73 -29.78
C CYS A 12 21.04 -18.38 -29.87
N THR A 13 20.88 -19.44 -30.66
CA THR A 13 19.56 -20.14 -30.74
C THR A 13 19.23 -20.92 -29.48
N THR A 14 20.21 -21.49 -28.78
CA THR A 14 19.98 -22.19 -27.52
C THR A 14 19.68 -21.20 -26.36
N LEU A 15 20.29 -20.02 -26.33
CA LEU A 15 20.00 -18.97 -25.36
C LEU A 15 18.61 -18.35 -25.59
N LEU A 16 18.23 -18.08 -26.85
CA LEU A 16 16.89 -17.62 -27.20
C LEU A 16 15.79 -18.66 -26.88
N SER A 17 16.06 -19.95 -27.15
CA SER A 17 15.14 -21.04 -26.81
C SER A 17 14.99 -21.23 -25.30
N ALA A 18 16.07 -21.06 -24.52
CA ALA A 18 16.01 -21.16 -23.06
C ALA A 18 15.24 -19.97 -22.45
N GLN A 19 15.41 -18.77 -22.99
CA GLN A 19 14.70 -17.59 -22.53
C GLN A 19 13.20 -17.65 -22.89
N ASN A 20 12.86 -18.07 -24.10
CA ASN A 20 11.47 -18.30 -24.50
C ASN A 20 10.79 -19.44 -23.72
N LYS A 21 11.54 -20.51 -23.40
CA LYS A 21 11.01 -21.64 -22.60
C LYS A 21 10.73 -21.22 -21.15
N SER A 22 11.56 -20.36 -20.56
CA SER A 22 11.34 -19.81 -19.21
C SER A 22 10.09 -18.93 -19.14
N ILE A 23 9.88 -18.06 -20.12
CA ILE A 23 8.69 -17.22 -20.23
C ILE A 23 7.44 -18.08 -20.40
N THR A 24 7.51 -19.12 -21.20
CA THR A 24 6.39 -20.08 -21.43
C THR A 24 5.99 -20.81 -20.15
N GLU A 25 6.95 -21.25 -19.30
CA GLU A 25 6.66 -21.96 -18.06
C GLU A 25 5.88 -21.08 -17.04
N TRP A 26 6.23 -19.79 -16.94
CA TRP A 26 5.49 -18.85 -16.06
C TRP A 26 4.12 -18.48 -16.60
N GLN A 27 4.00 -18.31 -17.91
CA GLN A 27 2.72 -18.07 -18.59
C GLN A 27 1.78 -19.29 -18.48
N GLU A 28 2.32 -20.51 -18.49
CA GLU A 28 1.55 -21.73 -18.27
C GLU A 28 0.87 -21.71 -16.89
N ILE A 29 1.60 -21.36 -15.81
CA ILE A 29 0.99 -21.22 -14.47
C ILE A 29 -0.14 -20.18 -14.49
N ASP A 30 0.09 -19.01 -15.07
CA ASP A 30 -0.92 -17.94 -15.15
C ASP A 30 -2.17 -18.41 -15.91
N THR A 31 -1.98 -19.16 -16.98
CA THR A 31 -3.06 -19.73 -17.78
C THR A 31 -3.86 -20.77 -16.98
N LEU A 32 -3.18 -21.68 -16.28
CA LEU A 32 -3.81 -22.68 -15.42
C LEU A 32 -4.63 -22.02 -14.30
N ILE A 33 -4.09 -20.98 -13.66
CA ILE A 33 -4.82 -20.22 -12.64
C ILE A 33 -6.07 -19.55 -13.24
N ALA A 34 -5.94 -18.90 -14.40
CA ALA A 34 -7.04 -18.23 -15.08
C ALA A 34 -8.15 -19.18 -15.52
N GLN A 35 -7.80 -20.45 -15.81
CA GLN A 35 -8.74 -21.52 -16.18
C GLN A 35 -9.33 -22.27 -14.97
N GLY A 36 -8.91 -21.93 -13.73
CA GLY A 36 -9.35 -22.62 -12.52
C GLY A 36 -8.66 -23.98 -12.26
N HIS A 37 -7.60 -24.31 -13.01
CA HIS A 37 -6.81 -25.53 -12.81
C HIS A 37 -5.76 -25.34 -11.70
N TYR A 38 -6.23 -25.02 -10.50
CA TYR A 38 -5.39 -24.57 -9.38
C TYR A 38 -4.39 -25.63 -8.90
N THR A 39 -4.78 -26.91 -8.84
CA THR A 39 -3.88 -28.00 -8.43
C THR A 39 -2.71 -28.15 -9.41
N SER A 40 -3.00 -28.16 -10.71
CA SER A 40 -1.95 -28.25 -11.75
C SER A 40 -1.02 -27.04 -11.74
N ALA A 41 -1.58 -25.82 -11.50
CA ALA A 41 -0.80 -24.61 -11.36
C ALA A 41 0.14 -24.67 -10.14
N TYR A 42 -0.34 -25.20 -9.02
CA TYR A 42 0.44 -25.40 -7.81
C TYR A 42 1.59 -26.39 -8.04
N GLU A 43 1.31 -27.57 -8.62
CA GLU A 43 2.32 -28.58 -8.93
C GLU A 43 3.41 -28.04 -9.86
N LYS A 44 3.03 -27.25 -10.86
CA LYS A 44 3.97 -26.57 -11.74
C LYS A 44 4.83 -25.56 -11.00
N GLY A 45 4.24 -24.80 -10.05
CA GLY A 45 4.96 -23.89 -9.16
C GLY A 45 6.02 -24.62 -8.33
N GLU A 46 5.69 -25.76 -7.76
CA GLU A 46 6.61 -26.62 -6.99
C GLU A 46 7.74 -27.16 -7.87
N GLU A 47 7.46 -27.54 -9.14
CA GLU A 47 8.51 -27.93 -10.09
C GLU A 47 9.50 -26.79 -10.34
N LEU A 48 8.99 -25.57 -10.59
CA LEU A 48 9.82 -24.39 -10.83
C LEU A 48 10.62 -24.01 -9.58
N LEU A 49 10.02 -24.12 -8.39
CA LEU A 49 10.74 -23.88 -7.13
C LEU A 49 11.93 -24.82 -6.97
N ARG A 50 11.74 -26.13 -7.25
CA ARG A 50 12.86 -27.09 -7.22
C ARG A 50 13.96 -26.76 -8.24
N LYS A 51 13.57 -26.30 -9.44
CA LYS A 51 14.55 -25.84 -10.47
C LYS A 51 15.32 -24.61 -10.00
N ALA A 52 14.60 -23.60 -9.43
CA ALA A 52 15.19 -22.36 -8.94
C ALA A 52 16.15 -22.61 -7.75
N LYS A 53 15.76 -23.45 -6.79
CA LYS A 53 16.62 -23.84 -5.66
C LYS A 53 17.93 -24.47 -6.12
N ARG A 54 17.91 -25.35 -7.12
CA ARG A 54 19.15 -25.97 -7.68
C ARG A 54 20.08 -24.95 -8.36
N LYS A 55 19.53 -23.85 -8.87
CA LYS A 55 20.29 -22.78 -9.52
C LYS A 55 20.71 -21.66 -8.57
N GLY A 56 20.19 -21.63 -7.34
CA GLY A 56 20.36 -20.51 -6.43
C GLY A 56 19.70 -19.21 -6.93
N ASP A 57 18.65 -19.31 -7.78
CA ASP A 57 17.95 -18.17 -8.38
C ASP A 57 16.91 -17.64 -7.40
N SER A 58 17.28 -16.59 -6.65
CA SER A 58 16.46 -15.97 -5.62
C SER A 58 15.12 -15.48 -6.17
N HIS A 59 15.14 -14.79 -7.32
CA HIS A 59 13.94 -14.25 -7.93
C HIS A 59 12.97 -15.36 -8.36
N ALA A 60 13.47 -16.36 -9.07
CA ALA A 60 12.65 -17.49 -9.49
C ALA A 60 12.11 -18.30 -8.31
N MET A 61 12.87 -18.43 -7.20
CA MET A 61 12.39 -19.08 -5.98
C MET A 61 11.20 -18.33 -5.39
N LEU A 62 11.30 -17.02 -5.21
CA LEU A 62 10.22 -16.22 -4.67
C LEU A 62 9.00 -16.21 -5.59
N LYS A 63 9.22 -16.09 -6.92
CA LYS A 63 8.16 -16.11 -7.92
C LYS A 63 7.38 -17.42 -7.91
N ALA A 64 8.07 -18.55 -7.77
CA ALA A 64 7.44 -19.87 -7.68
C ALA A 64 6.57 -20.00 -6.42
N VAL A 65 7.09 -19.58 -5.26
CA VAL A 65 6.32 -19.58 -4.01
C VAL A 65 5.09 -18.68 -4.14
N TYR A 66 5.25 -17.44 -4.61
CA TYR A 66 4.14 -16.48 -4.75
C TYR A 66 3.01 -17.02 -5.64
N LYS A 67 3.34 -17.51 -6.86
CA LYS A 67 2.35 -18.09 -7.78
C LYS A 67 1.74 -19.36 -7.22
N GLY A 68 2.52 -20.20 -6.54
CA GLY A 68 2.03 -21.38 -5.84
C GLY A 68 1.01 -21.02 -4.74
N ARG A 69 1.21 -19.90 -4.00
CA ARG A 69 0.22 -19.47 -3.00
C ARG A 69 -1.06 -18.93 -3.62
N ILE A 70 -0.97 -18.22 -4.75
CA ILE A 70 -2.16 -17.81 -5.51
C ILE A 70 -2.96 -19.03 -5.98
N ALA A 71 -2.29 -20.04 -6.51
CA ALA A 71 -2.94 -21.28 -6.93
C ALA A 71 -3.57 -22.02 -5.73
N ALA A 72 -2.84 -22.17 -4.62
CA ALA A 72 -3.32 -22.83 -3.41
C ALA A 72 -4.59 -22.17 -2.85
N ALA A 73 -4.72 -20.86 -2.92
CA ALA A 73 -5.90 -20.12 -2.48
C ALA A 73 -7.18 -20.52 -3.23
N GLY A 74 -7.06 -21.08 -4.44
CA GLY A 74 -8.20 -21.53 -5.23
C GLY A 74 -8.78 -22.91 -4.83
N TYR A 75 -8.05 -23.71 -4.03
CA TYR A 75 -8.49 -25.08 -3.69
C TYR A 75 -8.13 -25.57 -2.29
N GLN A 76 -7.21 -24.93 -1.57
CA GLN A 76 -6.81 -25.34 -0.23
C GLN A 76 -7.58 -24.56 0.83
N GLU A 77 -8.18 -25.24 1.78
CA GLU A 77 -8.91 -24.59 2.88
C GLU A 77 -7.97 -23.83 3.82
N GLU A 78 -6.80 -24.38 4.12
CA GLU A 78 -5.76 -23.82 5.00
C GLU A 78 -4.70 -23.03 4.21
N HIS A 79 -5.08 -22.38 3.09
CA HIS A 79 -4.14 -21.68 2.22
C HIS A 79 -3.45 -20.48 2.90
N ILE A 80 -4.08 -19.86 3.90
CA ILE A 80 -3.51 -18.71 4.64
C ILE A 80 -2.36 -19.20 5.52
N GLU A 81 -2.57 -20.24 6.33
CA GLU A 81 -1.56 -20.89 7.16
C GLU A 81 -0.38 -21.39 6.31
N ALA A 82 -0.70 -22.06 5.21
CA ALA A 82 0.29 -22.53 4.26
C ALA A 82 1.08 -21.37 3.62
N SER A 83 0.48 -20.19 3.46
CA SER A 83 1.17 -18.99 2.95
C SER A 83 2.16 -18.44 3.97
N VAL A 84 1.76 -18.29 5.24
CA VAL A 84 2.68 -17.87 6.31
C VAL A 84 3.90 -18.81 6.34
N LYS A 85 3.66 -20.13 6.40
CA LYS A 85 4.73 -21.13 6.46
C LYS A 85 5.64 -21.07 5.24
N ALA A 86 5.09 -20.96 4.04
CA ALA A 86 5.87 -20.90 2.81
C ALA A 86 6.82 -19.70 2.76
N TYR A 87 6.39 -18.52 3.23
CA TYR A 87 7.26 -17.35 3.29
C TYR A 87 8.29 -17.47 4.41
N GLN A 88 7.92 -17.98 5.59
CA GLN A 88 8.90 -18.26 6.66
C GLN A 88 10.03 -19.19 6.16
N ASP A 89 9.69 -20.25 5.43
CA ASP A 89 10.65 -21.26 4.95
C ASP A 89 11.55 -20.75 3.81
N ILE A 90 11.04 -19.86 2.96
CA ILE A 90 11.82 -19.40 1.80
C ILE A 90 12.74 -18.20 2.13
N ILE A 91 12.32 -17.29 3.02
CA ILE A 91 13.06 -16.07 3.35
C ILE A 91 14.55 -16.32 3.70
N PRO A 92 14.92 -17.34 4.50
CA PRO A 92 16.33 -17.58 4.81
C PRO A 92 17.20 -17.90 3.59
N THR A 93 16.60 -18.37 2.50
CA THR A 93 17.29 -18.75 1.25
C THR A 93 17.38 -17.62 0.23
N LEU A 94 16.67 -16.51 0.44
CA LEU A 94 16.60 -15.38 -0.47
C LEU A 94 17.63 -14.31 -0.15
N GLN A 95 17.94 -13.47 -1.14
CA GLN A 95 18.90 -12.38 -1.04
C GLN A 95 18.36 -11.08 -1.65
N GLY A 96 18.96 -9.94 -1.29
CA GLY A 96 18.68 -8.63 -1.86
C GLY A 96 17.19 -8.25 -1.85
N VAL A 97 16.72 -7.62 -2.91
CA VAL A 97 15.34 -7.15 -3.03
C VAL A 97 14.30 -8.28 -2.97
N ASP A 98 14.63 -9.50 -3.41
CA ASP A 98 13.70 -10.63 -3.31
C ASP A 98 13.42 -11.00 -1.85
N LYS A 99 14.44 -10.94 -0.99
CA LYS A 99 14.27 -11.14 0.45
C LYS A 99 13.40 -10.03 1.06
N SER A 100 13.59 -8.79 0.67
CA SER A 100 12.78 -7.64 1.11
C SER A 100 11.30 -7.82 0.71
N ILE A 101 11.04 -8.23 -0.52
CA ILE A 101 9.68 -8.48 -1.00
C ILE A 101 9.07 -9.69 -0.28
N ALA A 102 9.84 -10.75 -0.01
CA ALA A 102 9.34 -11.90 0.75
C ALA A 102 8.93 -11.54 2.19
N TYR A 103 9.67 -10.68 2.88
CA TYR A 103 9.26 -10.15 4.18
C TYR A 103 7.97 -9.33 4.09
N THR A 104 7.82 -8.53 3.03
CA THR A 104 6.58 -7.77 2.78
C THR A 104 5.39 -8.73 2.57
N LEU A 105 5.58 -9.80 1.80
CA LEU A 105 4.55 -10.83 1.58
C LEU A 105 4.23 -11.62 2.86
N LEU A 106 5.23 -11.92 3.70
CA LEU A 106 5.01 -12.53 5.02
C LEU A 106 4.15 -11.62 5.90
N SER A 107 4.43 -10.31 5.91
CA SER A 107 3.60 -9.35 6.65
C SER A 107 2.14 -9.35 6.19
N VAL A 108 1.89 -9.45 4.88
CA VAL A 108 0.52 -9.55 4.33
C VAL A 108 -0.13 -10.87 4.76
N ALA A 109 0.59 -12.00 4.66
CA ALA A 109 0.06 -13.31 5.07
C ALA A 109 -0.28 -13.37 6.57
N LEU A 110 0.51 -12.71 7.43
CA LEU A 110 0.23 -12.57 8.86
C LEU A 110 -1.01 -11.72 9.13
N ASP A 111 -1.24 -10.68 8.32
CA ASP A 111 -2.44 -9.85 8.43
C ASP A 111 -3.70 -10.61 8.00
N ASP A 112 -3.61 -11.37 6.92
CA ASP A 112 -4.68 -12.26 6.45
C ASP A 112 -5.01 -13.33 7.51
N TYR A 113 -3.98 -13.93 8.14
CA TYR A 113 -4.15 -14.89 9.22
C TYR A 113 -4.84 -14.26 10.42
N LYS A 114 -4.36 -13.11 10.90
CA LYS A 114 -4.98 -12.36 12.00
C LYS A 114 -6.45 -12.07 11.71
N ASN A 115 -6.76 -11.55 10.51
CA ASN A 115 -8.12 -11.16 10.13
C ASN A 115 -9.06 -12.39 10.02
N ARG A 116 -8.56 -13.52 9.51
CA ARG A 116 -9.33 -14.78 9.40
C ARG A 116 -9.67 -15.36 10.76
N TYR A 117 -8.75 -15.27 11.72
CA TYR A 117 -8.86 -15.89 13.05
C TYR A 117 -8.97 -14.88 14.19
N GLN A 118 -9.42 -13.67 13.92
CA GLN A 118 -9.51 -12.56 14.88
C GLN A 118 -10.24 -12.96 16.17
N TRP A 119 -11.30 -13.74 16.08
CA TRP A 119 -12.08 -14.20 17.24
C TRP A 119 -11.29 -15.14 18.17
N ARG A 120 -10.34 -15.93 17.65
CA ARG A 120 -9.44 -16.76 18.47
C ARG A 120 -8.44 -15.90 19.21
N ASN A 121 -7.90 -14.88 18.53
CA ASN A 121 -6.88 -13.98 19.06
C ASN A 121 -7.39 -13.05 20.14
N GLU A 122 -8.70 -12.71 20.15
CA GLU A 122 -9.29 -11.91 21.22
C GLU A 122 -9.30 -12.64 22.57
N GLN A 123 -9.36 -13.96 22.57
CA GLN A 123 -9.27 -14.78 23.79
C GLN A 123 -7.83 -14.91 24.31
N ALA A 124 -6.83 -14.78 23.42
CA ALA A 124 -5.41 -14.88 23.79
C ALA A 124 -4.89 -13.69 24.63
N LYS A 125 -5.66 -12.63 24.80
CA LYS A 125 -5.32 -11.48 25.68
C LYS A 125 -5.07 -11.83 27.15
N LEU A 126 -5.36 -13.05 27.56
CA LEU A 126 -5.29 -13.48 28.96
C LEU A 126 -4.01 -14.26 29.34
N THR A 127 -3.10 -14.50 28.40
CA THR A 127 -1.95 -15.37 28.67
C THR A 127 -0.62 -14.71 28.37
N LYS A 128 0.17 -14.54 29.43
CA LYS A 128 1.64 -14.43 29.47
C LYS A 128 2.27 -13.26 28.71
N GLU A 129 3.00 -12.41 29.40
CA GLU A 129 4.04 -11.55 28.82
C GLU A 129 4.98 -12.41 27.96
N LEU A 130 4.81 -12.29 26.64
CA LEU A 130 5.71 -12.94 25.70
C LEU A 130 7.01 -12.12 25.63
N SER A 131 8.14 -12.80 25.58
CA SER A 131 9.43 -12.16 25.30
C SER A 131 9.35 -11.31 24.03
N PRO A 132 10.17 -10.25 23.90
CA PRO A 132 10.24 -9.45 22.68
C PRO A 132 10.39 -10.35 21.44
N LEU A 133 9.61 -10.06 20.40
CA LEU A 133 9.67 -10.83 19.16
C LEU A 133 10.95 -10.49 18.40
N THR A 134 11.67 -11.51 17.95
CA THR A 134 12.84 -11.38 17.07
C THR A 134 12.52 -11.96 15.69
N ILE A 135 13.29 -11.58 14.67
CA ILE A 135 13.16 -12.17 13.32
C ILE A 135 13.33 -13.70 13.36
N THR A 136 14.28 -14.21 14.15
CA THR A 136 14.48 -15.67 14.29
C THR A 136 13.25 -16.34 14.89
N ALA A 137 12.68 -15.77 15.95
CA ALA A 137 11.48 -16.29 16.57
C ALA A 137 10.27 -16.19 15.63
N LEU A 138 10.14 -15.11 14.86
CA LEU A 138 9.10 -14.94 13.86
C LEU A 138 9.18 -15.99 12.75
N LEU A 139 10.38 -16.22 12.19
CA LEU A 139 10.56 -17.21 11.12
C LEU A 139 10.44 -18.67 11.62
N GLY A 140 10.63 -18.91 12.91
CA GLY A 140 10.45 -20.22 13.54
C GLY A 140 9.08 -20.46 14.17
N ALA A 141 8.19 -19.46 14.17
CA ALA A 141 6.86 -19.58 14.79
C ALA A 141 5.99 -20.60 14.04
N THR A 142 5.33 -21.47 14.80
CA THR A 142 4.36 -22.44 14.28
C THR A 142 2.97 -21.82 14.16
N ILE A 143 2.07 -22.51 13.49
CA ILE A 143 0.66 -22.09 13.43
C ILE A 143 0.02 -22.12 14.83
N ASP A 144 0.38 -23.08 15.67
CA ASP A 144 -0.08 -23.14 17.06
C ASP A 144 0.39 -21.92 17.86
N ASP A 145 1.64 -21.47 17.66
CA ASP A 145 2.11 -20.22 18.27
C ASP A 145 1.28 -19.00 17.82
N LEU A 146 0.95 -18.91 16.53
CA LEU A 146 0.14 -17.81 15.98
C LEU A 146 -1.27 -17.77 16.58
N THR A 147 -1.86 -18.90 16.94
CA THR A 147 -3.17 -18.95 17.61
C THR A 147 -3.16 -18.27 18.98
N MET A 148 -1.98 -18.18 19.61
CA MET A 148 -1.77 -17.57 20.94
C MET A 148 -1.35 -16.10 20.86
N TRP A 149 -1.16 -15.53 19.68
CA TRP A 149 -0.71 -14.15 19.53
C TRP A 149 -1.85 -13.15 19.72
N SER A 150 -1.57 -12.09 20.48
CA SER A 150 -2.44 -10.92 20.59
C SER A 150 -2.36 -10.04 19.34
N ALA A 151 -3.28 -9.09 19.20
CA ALA A 151 -3.26 -8.09 18.13
C ALA A 151 -1.96 -7.27 18.13
N GLU A 152 -1.44 -6.93 19.33
CA GLU A 152 -0.17 -6.23 19.51
C GLU A 152 1.00 -7.08 19.03
N ARG A 153 0.98 -8.39 19.32
CA ARG A 153 2.02 -9.32 18.86
C ARG A 153 2.06 -9.43 17.33
N PHE A 154 0.90 -9.45 16.67
CA PHE A 154 0.83 -9.38 15.21
C PHE A 154 1.34 -8.02 14.68
N ALA A 155 1.07 -6.91 15.36
CA ALA A 155 1.60 -5.60 14.98
C ALA A 155 3.13 -5.56 15.08
N ASP A 156 3.70 -6.13 16.14
CA ASP A 156 5.15 -6.29 16.30
C ASP A 156 5.76 -7.16 15.20
N ALA A 157 5.12 -8.28 14.88
CA ALA A 157 5.57 -9.17 13.80
C ALA A 157 5.59 -8.45 12.44
N LYS A 158 4.53 -7.71 12.13
CA LYS A 158 4.44 -6.90 10.91
C LYS A 158 5.53 -5.83 10.87
N ARG A 159 5.76 -5.12 11.99
CA ARG A 159 6.82 -4.12 12.09
C ARG A 159 8.19 -4.74 11.80
N LEU A 160 8.50 -5.88 12.44
CA LEU A 160 9.76 -6.59 12.20
C LEU A 160 9.92 -7.02 10.73
N CYS A 161 8.86 -7.54 10.09
CA CYS A 161 8.89 -7.87 8.67
C CYS A 161 9.22 -6.64 7.82
N TYR A 162 8.58 -5.51 8.07
CA TYR A 162 8.81 -4.31 7.28
C TYR A 162 10.17 -3.66 7.56
N GLU A 163 10.65 -3.67 8.80
CA GLU A 163 12.02 -3.24 9.12
C GLU A 163 13.06 -4.11 8.40
N ALA A 164 12.86 -5.43 8.38
CA ALA A 164 13.70 -6.35 7.63
C ALA A 164 13.60 -6.14 6.10
N ALA A 165 12.41 -5.84 5.58
CA ALA A 165 12.22 -5.49 4.18
C ALA A 165 12.97 -4.20 3.80
N LEU A 166 12.95 -3.19 4.67
CA LEU A 166 13.62 -1.90 4.43
C LEU A 166 15.13 -1.94 4.70
N ALA A 167 15.70 -3.04 5.21
CA ALA A 167 17.15 -3.18 5.38
C ALA A 167 17.92 -2.99 4.04
N GLU A 168 17.30 -3.33 2.91
CA GLU A 168 17.83 -3.15 1.57
C GLU A 168 17.32 -1.86 0.87
N GLU A 169 17.04 -0.81 1.64
CA GLU A 169 16.40 0.43 1.16
C GLU A 169 17.07 1.00 -0.11
N LYS A 170 18.41 1.02 -0.14
CA LYS A 170 19.16 1.52 -1.30
C LYS A 170 18.88 0.72 -2.57
N ALA A 171 18.83 -0.61 -2.46
CA ALA A 171 18.53 -1.50 -3.58
C ALA A 171 17.06 -1.37 -4.00
N LEU A 172 16.13 -1.27 -3.04
CA LEU A 172 14.71 -1.04 -3.30
C LEU A 172 14.47 0.26 -4.08
N LYS A 173 15.14 1.36 -3.70
CA LYS A 173 15.07 2.65 -4.40
C LYS A 173 15.70 2.62 -5.80
N ALA A 174 16.71 1.78 -6.01
CA ALA A 174 17.38 1.63 -7.30
C ALA A 174 16.63 0.71 -8.29
N THR A 175 15.75 -0.16 -7.79
CA THR A 175 15.01 -1.13 -8.60
C THR A 175 13.67 -0.55 -9.04
N LYS A 176 13.45 -0.43 -10.35
CA LYS A 176 12.16 0.02 -10.89
C LYS A 176 11.09 -1.04 -10.64
N ALA A 177 9.92 -0.61 -10.18
CA ALA A 177 8.80 -1.52 -9.94
C ALA A 177 8.35 -2.24 -11.22
N GLY A 178 8.39 -1.58 -12.38
CA GLY A 178 8.01 -2.16 -13.67
C GLY A 178 8.97 -3.24 -14.19
N ASP A 179 10.22 -3.25 -13.73
CA ASP A 179 11.21 -4.26 -14.10
C ASP A 179 11.12 -5.52 -13.21
N TYR A 180 10.32 -5.47 -12.14
CA TYR A 180 10.14 -6.57 -11.17
C TYR A 180 8.83 -7.32 -11.45
N ASP A 181 8.90 -8.39 -12.20
CA ASP A 181 7.76 -9.08 -12.81
C ASP A 181 6.94 -9.98 -11.85
N LEU A 182 7.24 -9.94 -10.55
CA LEU A 182 6.53 -10.73 -9.54
C LEU A 182 5.19 -10.10 -9.13
N LEU A 183 5.22 -8.80 -8.81
CA LEU A 183 4.16 -8.10 -8.10
C LEU A 183 3.32 -7.18 -8.98
N VAL A 184 3.80 -6.86 -10.16
CA VAL A 184 3.26 -5.75 -10.92
C VAL A 184 2.77 -6.21 -12.29
N LYS A 185 1.49 -6.57 -12.35
CA LYS A 185 0.67 -6.26 -13.53
C LYS A 185 0.02 -4.89 -13.28
N GLY A 186 0.85 -3.86 -13.01
CA GLY A 186 0.35 -2.50 -12.85
C GLY A 186 -0.07 -1.93 -14.18
N ASP A 187 -1.14 -1.15 -14.20
CA ASP A 187 -1.39 -0.26 -15.31
C ASP A 187 -0.26 0.79 -15.39
N THR A 188 -0.14 1.45 -16.51
CA THR A 188 0.88 2.48 -16.77
C THR A 188 0.86 3.59 -15.70
N LEU A 189 -0.32 3.93 -15.20
CA LEU A 189 -0.50 4.95 -14.16
C LEU A 189 0.03 4.47 -12.82
N GLY A 190 -0.29 3.24 -12.41
CA GLY A 190 0.20 2.67 -11.14
C GLY A 190 1.72 2.61 -11.09
N LEU A 191 2.37 2.22 -12.18
CA LEU A 191 3.84 2.20 -12.30
C LEU A 191 4.45 3.60 -12.29
N ARG A 192 3.79 4.59 -12.90
CA ARG A 192 4.23 5.99 -12.85
C ARG A 192 4.18 6.54 -11.43
N LEU A 193 3.09 6.27 -10.69
CA LEU A 193 2.87 6.77 -9.34
C LEU A 193 3.70 6.05 -8.26
N ARG A 194 4.17 4.84 -8.55
CA ARG A 194 5.00 3.99 -7.66
C ARG A 194 6.17 3.44 -8.45
N PRO A 195 7.16 4.29 -8.81
CA PRO A 195 8.18 3.94 -9.78
C PRO A 195 9.21 2.92 -9.29
N THR A 196 9.37 2.71 -7.98
CA THR A 196 10.40 1.85 -7.41
C THR A 196 9.83 0.75 -6.51
N LEU A 197 10.61 -0.30 -6.22
CA LEU A 197 10.23 -1.30 -5.22
C LEU A 197 10.13 -0.70 -3.81
N TYR A 198 10.87 0.38 -3.54
CA TYR A 198 10.71 1.13 -2.29
C TYR A 198 9.28 1.65 -2.14
N ASP A 199 8.69 2.20 -3.20
CA ASP A 199 7.30 2.63 -3.20
C ASP A 199 6.34 1.48 -2.92
N VAL A 200 6.58 0.32 -3.53
CA VAL A 200 5.75 -0.88 -3.33
C VAL A 200 5.76 -1.29 -1.85
N VAL A 201 6.94 -1.39 -1.23
CA VAL A 201 7.09 -1.75 0.19
C VAL A 201 6.45 -0.69 1.09
N MET A 202 6.75 0.59 0.87
CA MET A 202 6.21 1.69 1.67
C MET A 202 4.68 1.77 1.59
N HIS A 203 4.11 1.51 0.41
CA HIS A 203 2.65 1.47 0.26
C HIS A 203 2.01 0.24 0.92
N ALA A 204 2.73 -0.85 1.12
CA ALA A 204 2.26 -1.98 1.92
C ALA A 204 2.31 -1.68 3.43
N ILE A 205 3.32 -0.92 3.89
CA ILE A 205 3.45 -0.48 5.29
C ILE A 205 2.32 0.47 5.70
N ILE A 206 2.00 1.44 4.82
CA ILE A 206 1.08 2.53 5.12
C ILE A 206 -0.34 2.07 4.75
N PRO A 207 -1.26 1.89 5.71
CA PRO A 207 -2.64 1.50 5.44
C PRO A 207 -3.43 2.65 4.79
N SER A 208 -4.63 2.35 4.31
CA SER A 208 -5.55 3.37 3.80
C SER A 208 -6.02 4.34 4.88
N ASN A 209 -6.02 3.89 6.14
CA ASN A 209 -6.37 4.69 7.31
C ASN A 209 -5.49 4.23 8.48
N ILE A 210 -4.79 5.17 9.12
CA ILE A 210 -4.01 4.92 10.33
C ILE A 210 -4.95 5.15 11.52
N TYR A 211 -5.32 4.05 12.18
CA TYR A 211 -6.26 4.10 13.30
C TYR A 211 -5.52 4.32 14.62
N LEU A 212 -5.58 5.53 15.15
CA LEU A 212 -4.93 5.89 16.40
C LEU A 212 -5.78 5.45 17.60
N SER A 213 -5.35 4.42 18.31
CA SER A 213 -6.05 3.88 19.48
C SER A 213 -5.74 4.63 20.77
N ASN A 214 -4.54 5.18 20.91
CA ASN A 214 -4.05 5.78 22.15
C ASN A 214 -4.46 7.26 22.27
N ALA A 215 -5.17 7.60 23.36
CA ALA A 215 -5.66 8.96 23.61
C ALA A 215 -4.53 10.01 23.70
N LYS A 216 -3.38 9.67 24.29
CA LYS A 216 -2.23 10.59 24.39
C LYS A 216 -1.68 10.96 23.00
N ILE A 217 -1.60 9.96 22.11
CA ILE A 217 -1.16 10.17 20.73
C ILE A 217 -2.17 11.03 19.97
N LYS A 218 -3.46 10.76 20.14
CA LYS A 218 -4.53 11.58 19.54
C LYS A 218 -4.42 13.04 19.96
N ASN A 219 -4.24 13.32 21.25
CA ASN A 219 -4.10 14.67 21.75
C ASN A 219 -2.85 15.37 21.19
N LEU A 220 -1.71 14.66 21.14
CA LEU A 220 -0.49 15.22 20.55
C LEU A 220 -0.70 15.62 19.09
N LEU A 221 -1.30 14.74 18.29
CA LEU A 221 -1.56 15.01 16.88
C LEU A 221 -2.64 16.09 16.69
N TYR A 222 -3.60 16.17 17.61
CA TYR A 222 -4.58 17.25 17.65
C TYR A 222 -3.90 18.63 17.84
N ASP A 223 -2.95 18.73 18.75
CA ASP A 223 -2.20 19.97 18.99
C ASP A 223 -1.35 20.39 17.77
N HIS A 224 -0.91 19.40 16.98
CA HIS A 224 -0.12 19.62 15.75
C HIS A 224 -0.93 19.43 14.44
N ARG A 225 -2.26 19.49 14.50
CA ARG A 225 -3.15 19.23 13.36
C ARG A 225 -2.84 20.04 12.11
N ASN A 226 -2.39 21.28 12.26
CA ASN A 226 -2.06 22.13 11.12
C ASN A 226 -0.83 21.63 10.34
N GLN A 227 0.16 21.04 11.04
CA GLN A 227 1.29 20.38 10.38
C GLN A 227 0.88 19.03 9.82
N LEU A 228 0.06 18.29 10.57
CA LEU A 228 -0.42 16.96 10.19
C LEU A 228 -1.19 16.98 8.86
N TYR A 229 -2.08 17.96 8.70
CA TYR A 229 -2.89 18.16 7.49
C TYR A 229 -2.30 19.20 6.52
N GLY A 230 -1.16 19.80 6.84
CA GLY A 230 -0.53 20.84 6.04
C GLY A 230 0.10 20.36 4.73
N THR A 231 0.91 21.17 4.10
CA THR A 231 1.72 20.83 2.92
C THR A 231 2.71 19.69 3.22
N ALA A 232 3.36 19.14 2.20
CA ALA A 232 4.38 18.11 2.38
C ALA A 232 5.51 18.59 3.33
N GLU A 233 5.95 19.83 3.20
CA GLU A 233 6.98 20.44 4.04
C GLU A 233 6.53 20.56 5.50
N GLU A 234 5.31 21.04 5.74
CA GLU A 234 4.73 21.16 7.08
C GLU A 234 4.62 19.77 7.73
N PHE A 235 4.10 18.78 6.99
CA PHE A 235 3.98 17.41 7.48
C PHE A 235 5.33 16.76 7.80
N ILE A 236 6.34 16.93 6.96
CA ILE A 236 7.70 16.43 7.19
C ILE A 236 8.35 17.07 8.42
N SER A 237 8.00 18.33 8.73
CA SER A 237 8.54 19.06 9.89
C SER A 237 7.94 18.63 11.22
N LEU A 238 6.80 17.93 11.22
CA LEU A 238 6.14 17.45 12.43
C LEU A 238 7.06 16.50 13.21
N GLN A 239 7.37 16.85 14.45
CA GLN A 239 8.16 16.01 15.34
C GLN A 239 7.27 14.94 15.98
N LEU A 240 7.54 13.68 15.65
CA LEU A 240 6.86 12.56 16.29
C LEU A 240 7.61 12.15 17.58
N PRO A 241 6.89 11.75 18.64
CA PRO A 241 7.53 11.26 19.87
C PRO A 241 8.40 10.05 19.58
N SER A 242 9.63 10.06 20.08
CA SER A 242 10.59 8.96 19.91
C SER A 242 10.38 7.82 20.91
N ASP A 243 9.69 8.09 22.03
CA ASP A 243 9.48 7.18 23.14
C ASP A 243 8.22 6.31 23.01
N THR A 244 7.40 6.56 22.00
CA THR A 244 6.19 5.81 21.76
C THR A 244 6.44 4.70 20.74
N LEU A 245 6.48 3.47 21.23
CA LEU A 245 6.60 2.25 20.41
C LEU A 245 5.28 1.83 19.73
N SER A 246 4.28 2.72 19.61
CA SER A 246 3.03 2.37 18.95
C SER A 246 3.26 2.11 17.47
N TYR A 247 2.63 1.03 16.98
CA TYR A 247 2.72 0.64 15.57
C TYR A 247 2.18 1.74 14.64
N GLU A 248 1.14 2.42 15.06
CA GLU A 248 0.50 3.51 14.32
C GLU A 248 1.43 4.73 14.17
N LEU A 249 2.15 5.12 15.22
CA LEU A 249 3.15 6.19 15.14
C LEU A 249 4.34 5.79 14.27
N TRP A 250 4.76 4.54 14.34
CA TRP A 250 5.77 4.01 13.44
C TRP A 250 5.31 4.11 11.97
N GLN A 251 4.06 3.74 11.67
CA GLN A 251 3.48 3.90 10.33
C GLN A 251 3.42 5.37 9.89
N LEU A 252 3.07 6.27 10.80
CA LEU A 252 3.08 7.72 10.53
C LEU A 252 4.49 8.22 10.22
N GLY A 253 5.51 7.75 10.94
CA GLY A 253 6.91 8.02 10.63
C GLY A 253 7.31 7.52 9.23
N LYS A 254 6.86 6.33 8.85
CA LYS A 254 7.08 5.80 7.48
C LYS A 254 6.37 6.62 6.42
N LEU A 255 5.20 7.14 6.71
CA LEU A 255 4.49 8.07 5.82
C LEU A 255 5.27 9.38 5.64
N GLN A 256 5.90 9.92 6.71
CA GLN A 256 6.81 11.07 6.60
C GLN A 256 8.06 10.75 5.77
N GLU A 257 8.66 9.56 5.95
CA GLU A 257 9.81 9.12 5.14
C GLU A 257 9.46 9.04 3.64
N LEU A 258 8.31 8.44 3.30
CA LEU A 258 7.82 8.37 1.92
C LEU A 258 7.55 9.77 1.35
N THR A 259 6.92 10.65 2.13
CA THR A 259 6.67 12.04 1.73
C THR A 259 7.99 12.78 1.47
N ARG A 260 8.99 12.64 2.35
CA ARG A 260 10.31 13.23 2.20
C ARG A 260 11.05 12.70 0.96
N TYR A 261 10.92 11.41 0.68
CA TYR A 261 11.53 10.78 -0.50
C TYR A 261 11.01 11.40 -1.80
N HIS A 262 9.71 11.71 -1.87
CA HIS A 262 9.08 12.28 -3.05
C HIS A 262 8.95 13.80 -3.06
N ALA A 263 9.28 14.50 -1.98
CA ALA A 263 9.11 15.98 -1.87
C ALA A 263 9.78 16.75 -3.01
N LYS A 264 10.91 16.24 -3.52
CA LYS A 264 11.67 16.83 -4.65
C LYS A 264 11.46 16.11 -5.98
N ASN A 265 10.48 15.22 -6.09
CA ASN A 265 10.19 14.54 -7.34
C ASN A 265 9.73 15.54 -8.39
N THR A 266 10.27 15.50 -9.60
CA THR A 266 9.92 16.41 -10.71
C THR A 266 8.52 16.13 -11.26
N ASP A 267 8.02 14.90 -11.17
CA ASP A 267 6.65 14.53 -11.55
C ASP A 267 5.65 14.98 -10.48
N ALA A 268 4.85 15.99 -10.80
CA ALA A 268 3.81 16.51 -9.93
C ALA A 268 2.76 15.46 -9.57
N ALA A 269 2.44 14.53 -10.49
CA ALA A 269 1.46 13.48 -10.23
C ALA A 269 1.94 12.51 -9.14
N VAL A 270 3.23 12.20 -9.06
CA VAL A 270 3.81 11.40 -7.99
C VAL A 270 3.68 12.10 -6.65
N ARG A 271 4.06 13.39 -6.57
CA ARG A 271 3.92 14.17 -5.34
C ARG A 271 2.47 14.26 -4.88
N ALA A 272 1.57 14.58 -5.79
CA ALA A 272 0.14 14.69 -5.51
C ALA A 272 -0.46 13.34 -5.05
N HIS A 273 -0.01 12.22 -5.62
CA HIS A 273 -0.39 10.88 -5.16
C HIS A 273 0.00 10.64 -3.71
N ILE A 274 1.21 11.04 -3.30
CA ILE A 274 1.68 10.92 -1.92
C ILE A 274 0.88 11.84 -0.98
N ASP A 275 0.66 13.10 -1.36
CA ASP A 275 -0.17 14.03 -0.58
C ASP A 275 -1.61 13.52 -0.41
N HIS A 276 -2.22 13.02 -1.48
CA HIS A 276 -3.54 12.40 -1.40
C HIS A 276 -3.54 11.18 -0.46
N ARG A 277 -2.48 10.34 -0.54
CA ARG A 277 -2.40 9.15 0.30
C ARG A 277 -2.25 9.51 1.78
N ARG A 278 -1.42 10.51 2.13
CA ARG A 278 -1.28 10.92 3.54
C ARG A 278 -2.56 11.53 4.09
N MET A 279 -3.23 12.38 3.31
CA MET A 279 -4.52 12.95 3.71
C MET A 279 -5.58 11.87 3.91
N LYS A 280 -5.60 10.84 3.04
CA LYS A 280 -6.48 9.70 3.19
C LYS A 280 -6.12 8.82 4.40
N ALA A 281 -4.82 8.55 4.62
CA ALA A 281 -4.35 7.72 5.73
C ALA A 281 -4.65 8.34 7.10
N MET A 282 -4.60 9.66 7.19
CA MET A 282 -4.91 10.39 8.41
C MET A 282 -6.41 10.61 8.62
N GLY A 283 -7.18 10.75 7.55
CA GLY A 283 -8.63 10.97 7.58
C GLY A 283 -9.03 12.06 8.58
N TYR A 284 -10.27 11.98 9.06
CA TYR A 284 -10.64 12.68 10.29
C TYR A 284 -10.24 11.78 11.46
N MET A 285 -9.42 12.22 12.38
CA MET A 285 -9.01 11.45 13.54
C MET A 285 -10.25 11.00 14.34
N GLN A 286 -10.79 9.85 14.00
CA GLN A 286 -11.98 9.30 14.64
C GLN A 286 -11.73 9.09 16.15
N GLY A 287 -12.69 9.51 16.96
CA GLY A 287 -12.62 9.38 18.41
C GLY A 287 -11.85 10.50 19.13
N CYS A 288 -11.52 11.61 18.46
CA CYS A 288 -11.17 12.86 19.12
C CYS A 288 -12.42 13.62 19.54
N SER A 289 -12.34 14.32 20.68
CA SER A 289 -13.47 15.01 21.30
C SER A 289 -13.98 16.22 20.51
N ASP A 290 -13.18 16.75 19.58
CA ASP A 290 -13.50 17.95 18.80
C ASP A 290 -13.32 17.69 17.31
N THR A 291 -14.34 17.06 16.73
CA THR A 291 -14.38 16.71 15.31
C THR A 291 -14.46 17.93 14.39
N GLU A 292 -15.08 19.03 14.82
CA GLU A 292 -15.22 20.25 14.00
C GLU A 292 -13.86 20.92 13.76
N VAL A 293 -13.05 21.07 14.81
CA VAL A 293 -11.71 21.67 14.70
C VAL A 293 -10.80 20.85 13.81
N LEU A 294 -10.86 19.52 13.91
CA LEU A 294 -10.06 18.64 13.05
C LEU A 294 -10.54 18.67 11.60
N GLN A 295 -11.83 18.71 11.38
CA GLN A 295 -12.42 18.87 10.05
C GLN A 295 -12.01 20.21 9.43
N GLY A 296 -12.04 21.31 10.21
CA GLY A 296 -11.55 22.61 9.79
C GLY A 296 -10.09 22.55 9.35
N ALA A 297 -9.22 22.02 10.20
CA ALA A 297 -7.79 21.88 9.88
C ALA A 297 -7.53 20.99 8.65
N TYR A 298 -8.32 19.93 8.46
CA TYR A 298 -8.25 19.06 7.29
C TYR A 298 -8.62 19.81 5.99
N ILE A 299 -9.70 20.59 6.01
CA ILE A 299 -10.16 21.39 4.86
C ILE A 299 -9.12 22.45 4.51
N GLU A 300 -8.68 23.26 5.50
CA GLU A 300 -7.63 24.26 5.34
C GLU A 300 -6.34 23.63 4.80
N GLY A 301 -6.00 22.43 5.27
CA GLY A 301 -4.88 21.66 4.78
C GLY A 301 -5.03 21.28 3.31
N LEU A 302 -6.19 20.79 2.90
CA LEU A 302 -6.48 20.47 1.49
C LEU A 302 -6.41 21.72 0.60
N GLU A 303 -6.87 22.88 1.08
CA GLU A 303 -6.76 24.15 0.36
C GLU A 303 -5.30 24.56 0.14
N ARG A 304 -4.46 24.51 1.20
CA ARG A 304 -3.03 24.79 1.09
C ARG A 304 -2.30 23.83 0.16
N ILE A 305 -2.65 22.53 0.20
CA ILE A 305 -2.12 21.53 -0.72
C ILE A 305 -2.55 21.85 -2.16
N ALA A 306 -3.83 22.15 -2.40
CA ALA A 306 -4.30 22.54 -3.73
C ALA A 306 -3.53 23.76 -4.29
N GLU A 307 -3.28 24.77 -3.47
CA GLU A 307 -2.49 25.95 -3.87
C GLU A 307 -1.02 25.60 -4.18
N SER A 308 -0.42 24.66 -3.46
CA SER A 308 0.95 24.20 -3.74
C SER A 308 1.12 23.56 -5.12
N TYR A 309 0.01 23.12 -5.75
CA TYR A 309 -0.04 22.59 -7.11
C TYR A 309 -0.53 23.61 -8.16
N SER A 310 -0.45 24.93 -7.90
CA SER A 310 -0.89 25.98 -8.86
C SER A 310 -0.21 25.87 -10.24
N ASN A 311 1.01 25.35 -10.31
CA ASN A 311 1.74 25.11 -11.55
C ASN A 311 1.48 23.69 -12.17
N ALA A 312 0.56 22.90 -11.62
CA ALA A 312 0.20 21.58 -12.05
C ALA A 312 -1.35 21.43 -12.04
N PRO A 313 -2.04 21.96 -13.05
CA PRO A 313 -3.50 22.14 -13.02
C PRO A 313 -4.30 20.87 -12.80
N THR A 314 -3.84 19.72 -13.32
CA THR A 314 -4.53 18.43 -13.14
C THR A 314 -4.46 17.96 -11.69
N GLU A 315 -3.30 18.08 -11.06
CA GLU A 315 -3.05 17.72 -9.68
C GLU A 315 -3.77 18.69 -8.73
N GLN A 316 -3.76 19.98 -9.04
CA GLN A 316 -4.55 20.99 -8.32
C GLN A 316 -6.05 20.65 -8.38
N ALA A 317 -6.56 20.30 -9.57
CA ALA A 317 -7.96 19.92 -9.76
C ALA A 317 -8.36 18.70 -8.94
N MET A 318 -7.46 17.75 -8.72
CA MET A 318 -7.68 16.60 -7.84
C MET A 318 -8.02 17.03 -6.41
N PHE A 319 -7.25 17.94 -5.82
CA PHE A 319 -7.47 18.41 -4.45
C PHE A 319 -8.71 19.33 -4.35
N LEU A 320 -8.94 20.17 -5.35
CA LEU A 320 -10.18 20.96 -5.46
C LEU A 320 -11.41 20.05 -5.56
N PHE A 321 -11.31 18.93 -6.28
CA PHE A 321 -12.39 17.94 -6.33
C PHE A 321 -12.64 17.31 -4.95
N LYS A 322 -11.60 17.00 -4.18
CA LYS A 322 -11.76 16.49 -2.80
C LYS A 322 -12.48 17.50 -1.90
N LEU A 323 -12.17 18.80 -2.06
CA LEU A 323 -12.86 19.87 -1.35
C LEU A 323 -14.34 19.96 -1.79
N ALA A 324 -14.60 19.85 -3.08
CA ALA A 324 -15.97 19.84 -3.60
C ALA A 324 -16.77 18.64 -3.08
N ASP A 325 -16.18 17.45 -3.12
CA ASP A 325 -16.78 16.20 -2.61
C ASP A 325 -17.10 16.29 -1.11
N TYR A 326 -16.18 16.88 -0.32
CA TYR A 326 -16.41 17.13 1.11
C TYR A 326 -17.61 18.06 1.36
N HIS A 327 -17.78 19.07 0.53
CA HIS A 327 -18.87 20.05 0.63
C HIS A 327 -20.16 19.63 -0.12
N GLN A 328 -20.31 18.34 -0.45
CA GLN A 328 -21.56 17.85 -1.00
C GLN A 328 -22.71 18.03 0.02
N PRO A 329 -23.78 18.73 -0.34
CA PRO A 329 -24.90 18.95 0.57
C PRO A 329 -25.65 17.64 0.82
N THR A 330 -26.20 17.50 2.04
CA THR A 330 -27.07 16.39 2.42
C THR A 330 -28.32 16.96 3.07
N ILE A 331 -29.35 17.20 2.24
CA ILE A 331 -30.65 17.73 2.68
C ILE A 331 -31.66 16.59 2.67
N TYR A 332 -32.30 16.36 3.82
CA TYR A 332 -33.39 15.40 3.96
C TYR A 332 -34.73 16.13 3.96
N GLU A 333 -35.83 15.47 3.54
CA GLU A 333 -37.18 16.00 3.42
C GLU A 333 -37.68 16.69 4.72
N HIS A 334 -37.18 16.26 5.88
CA HIS A 334 -37.58 16.81 7.18
C HIS A 334 -36.45 17.63 7.86
N SER A 335 -35.48 18.14 7.10
CA SER A 335 -34.40 18.97 7.66
C SER A 335 -34.96 20.30 8.17
N GLY A 336 -34.54 20.68 9.39
CA GLY A 336 -34.88 21.99 9.96
C GLY A 336 -34.21 23.15 9.21
N LYS A 337 -34.70 24.37 9.40
CA LYS A 337 -34.25 25.57 8.69
C LYS A 337 -32.73 25.82 8.82
N GLU A 338 -32.18 25.71 10.00
CA GLU A 338 -30.75 25.88 10.27
C GLU A 338 -29.88 24.85 9.53
N THR A 339 -30.37 23.59 9.45
CA THR A 339 -29.72 22.53 8.68
C THR A 339 -29.72 22.86 7.20
N VAL A 340 -30.84 23.36 6.68
CA VAL A 340 -30.96 23.75 5.25
C VAL A 340 -30.02 24.90 4.91
N GLU A 341 -29.94 25.93 5.74
CA GLU A 341 -29.03 27.07 5.53
C GLU A 341 -27.57 26.60 5.48
N ARG A 342 -27.13 25.77 6.42
CA ARG A 342 -25.77 25.19 6.44
C ARG A 342 -25.49 24.32 5.20
N GLU A 343 -26.43 23.52 4.76
CA GLU A 343 -26.24 22.67 3.59
C GLU A 343 -26.23 23.48 2.27
N LEU A 344 -26.96 24.60 2.21
CA LEU A 344 -26.86 25.55 1.10
C LEU A 344 -25.49 26.25 1.03
N GLU A 345 -24.88 26.58 2.19
CA GLU A 345 -23.52 27.10 2.23
C GLU A 345 -22.50 26.08 1.72
N LYS A 346 -22.66 24.78 2.08
CA LYS A 346 -21.83 23.71 1.53
C LYS A 346 -22.01 23.61 0.02
N ALA A 347 -23.25 23.64 -0.48
CA ALA A 347 -23.54 23.59 -1.92
C ALA A 347 -22.82 24.74 -2.67
N ALA A 348 -22.84 25.94 -2.13
CA ALA A 348 -22.17 27.10 -2.72
C ALA A 348 -20.64 26.92 -2.77
N LYS A 349 -20.03 26.39 -1.70
CA LYS A 349 -18.59 26.04 -1.69
C LYS A 349 -18.26 24.93 -2.69
N MET A 350 -19.06 23.89 -2.74
CA MET A 350 -18.91 22.82 -3.74
C MET A 350 -18.90 23.39 -5.16
N GLU A 351 -19.88 24.24 -5.50
CA GLU A 351 -19.98 24.86 -6.82
C GLU A 351 -18.76 25.73 -7.13
N GLN A 352 -18.26 26.49 -6.16
CA GLN A 352 -17.07 27.32 -6.30
C GLN A 352 -15.84 26.49 -6.69
N TYR A 353 -15.59 25.37 -6.01
CA TYR A 353 -14.48 24.47 -6.34
C TYR A 353 -14.66 23.82 -7.71
N LEU A 354 -15.86 23.36 -8.05
CA LEU A 354 -16.15 22.77 -9.35
C LEU A 354 -15.99 23.77 -10.50
N LYS A 355 -16.37 25.02 -10.30
CA LYS A 355 -16.14 26.11 -11.25
C LYS A 355 -14.64 26.34 -11.47
N ARG A 356 -13.84 26.38 -10.39
CA ARG A 356 -12.38 26.52 -10.46
C ARG A 356 -11.74 25.36 -11.22
N ILE A 357 -12.16 24.11 -10.97
CA ILE A 357 -11.67 22.93 -11.72
C ILE A 357 -11.90 23.09 -13.21
N ARG A 358 -13.10 23.50 -13.64
CA ARG A 358 -13.44 23.74 -15.05
C ARG A 358 -12.57 24.83 -15.68
N GLN A 359 -12.16 25.82 -14.91
CA GLN A 359 -11.30 26.90 -15.41
C GLN A 359 -9.85 26.47 -15.60
N ILE A 360 -9.27 25.74 -14.64
CA ILE A 360 -7.84 25.39 -14.65
C ILE A 360 -7.53 24.10 -15.41
N ALA A 361 -8.42 23.12 -15.40
CA ALA A 361 -8.21 21.78 -15.97
C ALA A 361 -9.48 21.22 -16.66
N PRO A 362 -10.05 21.90 -17.67
CA PRO A 362 -11.36 21.56 -18.25
C PRO A 362 -11.40 20.17 -18.91
N GLN A 363 -10.25 19.64 -19.34
CA GLN A 363 -10.15 18.33 -19.98
C GLN A 363 -9.80 17.19 -19.01
N SER A 364 -9.58 17.50 -17.72
CA SER A 364 -9.21 16.51 -16.72
C SER A 364 -10.38 15.57 -16.40
N GLU A 365 -10.04 14.38 -15.88
CA GLU A 365 -11.04 13.47 -15.32
C GLU A 365 -11.78 14.11 -14.13
N TRP A 366 -11.13 15.01 -13.39
CA TRP A 366 -11.72 15.72 -12.26
C TRP A 366 -12.80 16.70 -12.67
N ALA A 367 -12.69 17.34 -13.85
CA ALA A 367 -13.76 18.16 -14.41
C ALA A 367 -14.99 17.31 -14.76
N LYS A 368 -14.78 16.15 -15.41
CA LYS A 368 -15.85 15.21 -15.78
C LYS A 368 -16.53 14.61 -14.53
N THR A 369 -15.74 14.18 -13.56
CA THR A 369 -16.27 13.62 -12.31
C THR A 369 -17.00 14.69 -11.50
N GLY A 370 -16.50 15.94 -11.53
CA GLY A 370 -17.15 17.08 -10.90
C GLY A 370 -18.52 17.42 -11.49
N GLU A 371 -18.70 17.27 -12.79
CA GLU A 371 -20.02 17.40 -13.41
C GLU A 371 -21.01 16.32 -12.93
N ALA A 372 -20.54 15.09 -12.79
CA ALA A 372 -21.35 14.00 -12.23
C ALA A 372 -21.70 14.25 -10.75
N LEU A 373 -20.76 14.79 -9.98
CA LEU A 373 -20.99 15.18 -8.58
C LEU A 373 -22.07 16.28 -8.51
N TYR A 374 -21.94 17.34 -9.32
CA TYR A 374 -22.89 18.44 -9.37
C TYR A 374 -24.31 17.97 -9.70
N LYS A 375 -24.45 17.13 -10.73
CA LYS A 375 -25.74 16.56 -11.13
C LYS A 375 -26.40 15.77 -10.00
N ARG A 376 -25.64 14.93 -9.29
CA ARG A 376 -26.19 14.16 -8.15
C ARG A 376 -26.62 15.06 -6.99
N ALA A 377 -25.91 16.14 -6.74
CA ALA A 377 -26.22 17.06 -5.64
C ALA A 377 -27.41 17.98 -5.95
N THR A 378 -27.69 18.27 -7.23
CA THR A 378 -28.75 19.21 -7.65
C THR A 378 -30.01 18.52 -8.18
N HIS A 379 -29.92 17.22 -8.50
CA HIS A 379 -31.05 16.41 -9.00
C HIS A 379 -31.04 15.07 -8.25
N PRO A 380 -31.42 15.07 -6.94
CA PRO A 380 -31.42 13.89 -6.10
C PRO A 380 -32.45 12.84 -6.52
#